data_9fb752fa7bdf426bf6b0a393b2ec6c2f
#
_entry.id   9fb752fa7bdf426bf6b0a393b2ec6c2f
#
_cell.length_a   1.000
_cell.length_b   1.000
_cell.length_c   1.000
_cell.angle_alpha   90.00
_cell.angle_beta   90.00
_cell.angle_gamma   90.00
#
_symmetry.space_group_name_H-M   'P 1'
#
loop_
_entity.id
_entity.type
_entity.pdbx_description
1 polymer ?
#
loop_
_entity_poly.entity_id
_entity_poly.type
_entity_poly.pdbx_seq_one_letter_code
_entity_poly.pdbx_strand_id
1 'polypeptide(L)'
;DTRVAKKVGCGSYKFKNIVAGTHTVSVATYKDGKESAKVSVTVTVNGLTEIATTAPAEKPTYSEAIPETRADLKANEDRMYFQMNNKTKGQYSDDQVYWCILGKNPKTHELCYVDTNGNLIPVSLSMNTVKKGGRMCANICNTLAQKDYVYMPDIESGRMYLSYGSPVYITINQDANGNMGFAGPDLNNASDPNADVLFEFIEFTITNKEYWGNTSRVDFYSFPMATRLIGEGGWNNFPGDADVYDKTVGDLGTRKEMFAAFKNEVPAAFQTLLTDKRIMAPCKLTFNEGKQYSNYFDNYINEFWSKYSTQDLVFSCDAGTFRGRVHGDTMVFTKDGVGGRYTIYKPTTQDVLEGKGNMARGNSTELVIEAQLCAAFNRGVATEPENYDNESAYYKNSNSNFYSGFFHNHSFDRLAYGFCYDDVNDQSTLLQYDKADALVIDLKW
;
A
#
# COMPACT_ATOMS: atom_id res chain seq x y z
N ASP A 1 1.37 17.40 25.10
CA ASP A 1 0.28 16.53 24.57
C ASP A 1 0.08 15.36 25.53
N THR A 2 -1.10 15.21 26.07
CA THR A 2 -1.43 14.05 26.92
C THR A 2 -2.31 13.12 26.11
N ARG A 3 -1.73 12.05 25.56
CA ARG A 3 -2.48 11.00 24.86
C ARG A 3 -2.74 9.86 25.82
N VAL A 4 -3.98 9.42 25.90
CA VAL A 4 -4.38 8.29 26.73
C VAL A 4 -4.71 7.11 25.83
N ALA A 5 -3.89 6.06 25.90
CA ALA A 5 -4.22 4.80 25.25
C ALA A 5 -5.22 4.02 26.09
N LYS A 6 -6.35 3.61 25.53
CA LYS A 6 -7.30 2.72 26.19
C LYS A 6 -6.91 1.28 25.94
N LYS A 7 -6.74 0.55 27.04
CA LYS A 7 -6.64 -0.90 27.17
C LYS A 7 -5.85 -1.63 26.09
N VAL A 8 -4.64 -1.96 26.45
CA VAL A 8 -3.84 -2.95 25.72
C VAL A 8 -3.94 -4.26 26.51
N GLY A 9 -4.10 -5.39 25.85
CA GLY A 9 -3.87 -6.69 26.47
C GLY A 9 -2.41 -6.82 26.94
N CYS A 10 -2.00 -7.96 27.45
CA CYS A 10 -0.59 -8.22 27.74
C CYS A 10 0.21 -8.14 26.43
N GLY A 11 1.11 -7.16 26.30
CA GLY A 11 1.91 -6.94 25.11
C GLY A 11 2.54 -5.55 25.04
N SER A 12 2.94 -5.14 23.87
CA SER A 12 3.51 -3.82 23.57
C SER A 12 2.43 -2.86 23.07
N TYR A 13 2.60 -1.58 23.32
CA TYR A 13 1.79 -0.52 22.71
C TYR A 13 2.69 0.47 21.98
N LYS A 14 2.34 0.78 20.74
CA LYS A 14 3.09 1.69 19.88
C LYS A 14 2.38 3.04 19.81
N PHE A 15 3.05 4.08 20.24
CA PHE A 15 2.60 5.46 20.04
C PHE A 15 3.10 5.93 18.68
N LYS A 16 2.19 6.34 17.81
CA LYS A 16 2.51 6.92 16.48
C LYS A 16 2.49 8.45 16.54
N ASN A 17 3.21 9.10 15.64
CA ASN A 17 3.23 10.58 15.47
C ASN A 17 3.60 11.32 16.75
N ILE A 18 4.66 10.87 17.41
CA ILE A 18 5.24 11.55 18.56
C ILE A 18 6.19 12.63 18.04
N VAL A 19 5.93 13.91 18.39
CA VAL A 19 6.82 15.03 18.02
C VAL A 19 8.18 14.87 18.70
N ALA A 20 9.23 15.41 18.07
CA ALA A 20 10.56 15.44 18.69
C ALA A 20 10.53 16.12 20.06
N GLY A 21 11.25 15.58 21.02
CA GLY A 21 11.31 16.11 22.38
C GLY A 21 11.35 15.00 23.44
N THR A 22 11.30 15.44 24.68
CA THR A 22 11.31 14.51 25.84
C THR A 22 9.87 14.24 26.27
N HIS A 23 9.49 12.96 26.28
CA HIS A 23 8.16 12.50 26.62
C HIS A 23 8.21 11.57 27.84
N THR A 24 7.19 11.64 28.68
CA THR A 24 7.01 10.68 29.76
C THR A 24 5.89 9.71 29.41
N VAL A 25 6.25 8.45 29.31
CA VAL A 25 5.29 7.35 29.09
C VAL A 25 4.97 6.72 30.43
N SER A 26 3.68 6.62 30.77
CA SER A 26 3.22 6.03 32.02
C SER A 26 2.31 4.84 31.74
N VAL A 27 2.53 3.73 32.42
CA VAL A 27 1.73 2.52 32.31
C VAL A 27 1.12 2.20 33.70
N ALA A 28 -0.15 1.83 33.68
CA ALA A 28 -0.86 1.31 34.84
C ALA A 28 -1.68 0.08 34.44
N THR A 29 -1.90 -0.82 35.39
CA THR A 29 -2.86 -1.91 35.21
C THR A 29 -4.25 -1.47 35.64
N TYR A 30 -5.28 -1.99 34.97
CA TYR A 30 -6.67 -1.69 35.30
C TYR A 30 -7.42 -3.00 35.59
N LYS A 31 -7.94 -3.12 36.81
CA LYS A 31 -8.70 -4.28 37.23
C LYS A 31 -9.87 -3.84 38.12
N ASP A 32 -11.05 -4.40 37.89
CA ASP A 32 -12.27 -4.18 38.68
C ASP A 32 -12.62 -2.70 38.90
N GLY A 33 -12.49 -1.88 37.87
CA GLY A 33 -12.78 -0.45 37.91
C GLY A 33 -11.70 0.41 38.63
N LYS A 34 -10.55 -0.17 39.00
CA LYS A 34 -9.46 0.53 39.68
C LYS A 34 -8.18 0.51 38.88
N GLU A 35 -7.54 1.66 38.83
CA GLU A 35 -6.21 1.85 38.20
C GLU A 35 -5.12 1.66 39.26
N SER A 36 -4.05 0.93 38.93
CA SER A 36 -2.88 0.79 39.80
C SER A 36 -2.04 2.07 39.82
N ALA A 37 -1.06 2.14 40.72
CA ALA A 37 -0.02 3.14 40.62
C ALA A 37 0.67 3.08 39.25
N LYS A 38 0.98 4.25 38.69
CA LYS A 38 1.63 4.37 37.37
C LYS A 38 3.13 4.13 37.49
N VAL A 39 3.66 3.34 36.58
CA VAL A 39 5.10 3.25 36.34
C VAL A 39 5.39 4.13 35.13
N SER A 40 6.36 5.04 35.26
CA SER A 40 6.68 6.01 34.22
C SER A 40 8.13 5.88 33.78
N VAL A 41 8.35 6.05 32.47
CA VAL A 41 9.67 6.15 31.87
C VAL A 41 9.74 7.44 31.03
N THR A 42 10.88 8.10 31.04
CA THR A 42 11.14 9.27 30.20
C THR A 42 11.89 8.82 28.96
N VAL A 43 11.35 9.15 27.80
CA VAL A 43 11.90 8.80 26.49
C VAL A 43 12.18 10.08 25.72
N THR A 44 13.35 10.22 25.13
CA THR A 44 13.65 11.32 24.22
C THR A 44 13.47 10.85 22.80
N VAL A 45 12.55 11.48 22.08
CA VAL A 45 12.34 11.30 20.65
C VAL A 45 13.19 12.32 19.91
N ASN A 46 14.20 11.84 19.20
CA ASN A 46 15.02 12.69 18.35
C ASN A 46 14.23 13.05 17.09
N GLY A 47 14.20 14.32 16.74
CA GLY A 47 13.55 14.76 15.51
C GLY A 47 14.21 14.11 14.30
N LEU A 48 13.41 13.53 13.41
CA LEU A 48 13.86 13.27 12.07
C LEU A 48 14.22 14.62 11.45
N THR A 49 15.32 14.68 10.70
CA THR A 49 15.65 15.88 9.91
C THR A 49 14.51 16.02 8.91
N GLU A 50 13.59 16.96 9.13
CA GLU A 50 12.56 17.26 8.15
C GLU A 50 13.28 17.64 6.85
N ILE A 51 13.01 16.90 5.79
CA ILE A 51 13.20 17.45 4.45
C ILE A 51 12.13 18.51 4.36
N ALA A 52 12.56 19.79 4.42
CA ALA A 52 11.67 20.92 4.41
C ALA A 52 10.84 20.88 3.10
N THR A 53 9.63 20.34 3.19
CA THR A 53 8.62 20.65 2.19
C THR A 53 8.16 22.07 2.46
N THR A 54 8.38 22.95 1.51
CA THR A 54 8.14 24.40 1.63
C THR A 54 6.66 24.80 1.67
N ALA A 55 5.74 23.82 1.70
CA ALA A 55 4.31 24.01 1.91
C ALA A 55 3.74 22.85 2.73
N PRO A 56 2.70 23.08 3.56
CA PRO A 56 1.95 21.99 4.17
C PRO A 56 1.42 21.06 3.08
N ALA A 57 1.54 19.75 3.30
CA ALA A 57 0.97 18.76 2.40
C ALA A 57 -0.55 18.97 2.32
N GLU A 58 -1.06 19.23 1.12
CA GLU A 58 -2.51 19.36 0.92
C GLU A 58 -3.14 17.97 1.00
N LYS A 59 -3.98 17.78 2.01
CA LYS A 59 -4.84 16.59 2.12
C LYS A 59 -5.97 16.67 1.08
N PRO A 60 -6.46 15.52 0.57
CA PRO A 60 -7.67 15.48 -0.23
C PRO A 60 -8.82 16.22 0.47
N THR A 61 -9.42 17.16 -0.23
CA THR A 61 -10.48 17.98 0.34
C THR A 61 -11.82 17.29 0.15
N TYR A 62 -12.46 16.96 1.25
CA TYR A 62 -13.86 16.54 1.23
C TYR A 62 -14.72 17.74 0.86
N SER A 63 -15.42 17.68 -0.26
CA SER A 63 -16.28 18.76 -0.70
C SER A 63 -17.61 18.71 0.03
N GLU A 64 -17.95 19.79 0.74
CA GLU A 64 -19.31 19.99 1.26
C GLU A 64 -20.35 20.17 0.14
N ALA A 65 -19.87 20.52 -1.04
CA ALA A 65 -20.68 20.61 -2.25
C ALA A 65 -20.77 19.24 -2.96
N ILE A 66 -21.09 18.19 -2.23
CA ILE A 66 -21.61 16.98 -2.83
C ILE A 66 -22.88 17.43 -3.58
N PRO A 67 -22.98 17.20 -4.90
CA PRO A 67 -24.10 17.70 -5.71
C PRO A 67 -25.46 17.13 -5.31
N GLU A 68 -25.44 16.11 -4.45
CA GLU A 68 -26.61 15.40 -3.98
C GLU A 68 -27.15 16.00 -2.70
N THR A 69 -28.44 15.96 -2.58
CA THR A 69 -29.14 16.47 -1.40
C THR A 69 -28.82 15.60 -0.17
N ARG A 70 -28.96 16.17 1.05
CA ARG A 70 -28.87 15.38 2.28
C ARG A 70 -29.82 14.17 2.28
N ALA A 71 -30.90 14.20 1.52
CA ALA A 71 -31.84 13.08 1.35
C ALA A 71 -31.18 11.92 0.59
N ASP A 72 -30.38 12.20 -0.44
CA ASP A 72 -29.66 11.16 -1.21
C ASP A 72 -28.57 10.52 -0.37
N LEU A 73 -27.84 11.31 0.42
CA LEU A 73 -26.85 10.80 1.38
C LEU A 73 -27.52 9.88 2.40
N LYS A 74 -28.66 10.28 2.95
CA LYS A 74 -29.43 9.47 3.91
C LYS A 74 -29.97 8.18 3.29
N ALA A 75 -30.37 8.23 2.02
CA ALA A 75 -30.84 7.05 1.29
C ALA A 75 -29.73 6.02 1.01
N ASN A 76 -28.46 6.42 1.13
CA ASN A 76 -27.27 5.58 0.90
C ASN A 76 -26.39 5.47 2.16
N GLU A 77 -26.95 5.71 3.36
CA GLU A 77 -26.17 5.70 4.61
C GLU A 77 -25.55 4.35 4.98
N ASP A 78 -26.03 3.28 4.36
CA ASP A 78 -25.50 1.91 4.46
C ASP A 78 -24.30 1.65 3.52
N ARG A 79 -23.91 2.63 2.70
CA ARG A 79 -22.84 2.53 1.70
C ARG A 79 -21.73 3.49 2.02
N MET A 80 -20.52 3.17 1.53
CA MET A 80 -19.41 4.12 1.50
C MET A 80 -19.55 5.05 0.30
N TYR A 81 -19.09 6.28 0.47
CA TYR A 81 -19.01 7.28 -0.58
C TYR A 81 -17.57 7.39 -1.11
N PHE A 82 -17.36 7.10 -2.40
CA PHE A 82 -16.08 7.35 -3.06
C PHE A 82 -16.19 8.64 -3.87
N GLN A 83 -15.35 9.62 -3.57
CA GLN A 83 -15.24 10.89 -4.29
C GLN A 83 -13.91 10.97 -5.01
N MET A 84 -13.92 11.28 -6.29
CA MET A 84 -12.73 11.46 -7.12
C MET A 84 -12.59 12.94 -7.50
N ASN A 85 -11.48 13.55 -7.10
CA ASN A 85 -11.18 14.96 -7.38
C ASN A 85 -10.15 15.06 -8.50
N ASN A 86 -10.46 15.79 -9.56
CA ASN A 86 -9.49 16.18 -10.57
C ASN A 86 -8.62 17.34 -10.05
N LYS A 87 -7.43 17.04 -9.59
CA LYS A 87 -6.42 18.01 -9.14
C LYS A 87 -5.27 18.17 -10.14
N THR A 88 -5.52 17.87 -11.44
CA THR A 88 -4.52 17.97 -12.50
C THR A 88 -4.20 19.41 -12.93
N LYS A 89 -4.85 20.40 -12.33
CA LYS A 89 -4.66 21.84 -12.61
C LYS A 89 -4.86 22.19 -14.10
N GLY A 90 -5.82 21.50 -14.75
CA GLY A 90 -6.18 21.73 -16.16
C GLY A 90 -5.33 20.97 -17.17
N GLN A 91 -4.42 20.10 -16.73
CA GLN A 91 -3.69 19.21 -17.66
C GLN A 91 -4.61 18.19 -18.34
N TYR A 92 -5.60 17.69 -17.61
CA TYR A 92 -6.66 16.84 -18.12
C TYR A 92 -8.01 17.40 -17.67
N SER A 93 -8.96 17.49 -18.58
CA SER A 93 -10.35 17.80 -18.27
C SER A 93 -11.08 16.56 -17.72
N ASP A 94 -12.24 16.74 -17.08
CA ASP A 94 -12.95 15.62 -16.44
C ASP A 94 -13.41 14.53 -17.41
N ASP A 95 -13.58 14.85 -18.70
CA ASP A 95 -13.84 13.89 -19.77
C ASP A 95 -12.59 13.11 -20.22
N GLN A 96 -11.41 13.49 -19.75
CA GLN A 96 -10.13 12.81 -20.00
C GLN A 96 -9.58 12.07 -18.77
N VAL A 97 -10.30 12.10 -17.65
CA VAL A 97 -9.96 11.34 -16.44
C VAL A 97 -10.96 10.20 -16.32
N TYR A 98 -10.45 8.97 -16.32
CA TYR A 98 -11.26 7.76 -16.36
C TYR A 98 -11.14 6.96 -15.08
N TRP A 99 -12.23 6.27 -14.73
CA TRP A 99 -12.22 5.28 -13.65
C TRP A 99 -13.03 4.04 -14.04
N CYS A 100 -12.66 2.89 -13.51
CA CYS A 100 -13.48 1.68 -13.49
C CYS A 100 -13.12 0.84 -12.26
N ILE A 101 -14.11 0.09 -11.76
CA ILE A 101 -13.97 -0.75 -10.57
C ILE A 101 -14.43 -2.15 -10.93
N LEU A 102 -13.57 -3.14 -10.65
CA LEU A 102 -13.87 -4.57 -10.72
C LEU A 102 -13.67 -5.21 -9.36
N GLY A 103 -14.40 -6.26 -9.08
CA GLY A 103 -14.28 -7.04 -7.86
C GLY A 103 -15.29 -8.18 -7.85
N LYS A 104 -15.41 -8.86 -6.73
CA LYS A 104 -16.36 -9.96 -6.57
C LYS A 104 -17.56 -9.51 -5.76
N ASN A 105 -18.73 -9.97 -6.18
CA ASN A 105 -19.93 -9.84 -5.36
C ASN A 105 -19.77 -10.74 -4.11
N PRO A 106 -19.83 -10.22 -2.87
CA PRO A 106 -19.60 -11.02 -1.66
C PRO A 106 -20.66 -12.10 -1.43
N LYS A 107 -21.83 -12.01 -2.07
CA LYS A 107 -22.92 -12.98 -1.93
C LYS A 107 -22.85 -14.11 -2.95
N THR A 108 -22.43 -13.82 -4.19
CA THR A 108 -22.42 -14.80 -5.29
C THR A 108 -21.01 -15.24 -5.69
N HIS A 109 -19.98 -14.51 -5.22
CA HIS A 109 -18.56 -14.67 -5.59
C HIS A 109 -18.27 -14.49 -7.09
N GLU A 110 -19.26 -14.01 -7.85
CA GLU A 110 -19.11 -13.69 -9.26
C GLU A 110 -18.28 -12.42 -9.45
N LEU A 111 -17.47 -12.40 -10.50
CA LEU A 111 -16.77 -11.20 -10.92
C LEU A 111 -17.76 -10.17 -11.47
N CYS A 112 -17.70 -8.96 -10.93
CA CYS A 112 -18.55 -7.84 -11.28
C CYS A 112 -17.72 -6.59 -11.58
N TYR A 113 -18.32 -5.62 -12.28
CA TYR A 113 -17.88 -4.23 -12.25
C TYR A 113 -18.92 -3.37 -11.53
N VAL A 114 -18.51 -2.19 -11.08
CA VAL A 114 -19.41 -1.21 -10.44
C VAL A 114 -19.83 -0.17 -11.48
N ASP A 115 -21.13 -0.01 -11.67
CA ASP A 115 -21.68 1.03 -12.56
C ASP A 115 -21.72 2.42 -11.87
N THR A 116 -22.11 3.47 -12.58
CA THR A 116 -22.21 4.85 -12.06
C THR A 116 -23.26 5.02 -10.97
N ASN A 117 -24.16 4.06 -10.79
CA ASN A 117 -25.18 4.05 -9.74
C ASN A 117 -24.76 3.23 -8.51
N GLY A 118 -23.54 2.67 -8.53
CA GLY A 118 -23.05 1.83 -7.43
C GLY A 118 -23.66 0.42 -7.43
N ASN A 119 -24.09 -0.11 -8.57
CA ASN A 119 -24.56 -1.47 -8.67
C ASN A 119 -23.44 -2.41 -9.07
N LEU A 120 -23.41 -3.61 -8.47
CA LEU A 120 -22.56 -4.72 -8.91
C LEU A 120 -23.19 -5.39 -10.13
N ILE A 121 -22.57 -5.23 -11.30
CA ILE A 121 -23.02 -5.82 -12.55
C ILE A 121 -22.12 -7.00 -12.90
N PRO A 122 -22.63 -8.23 -12.94
CA PRO A 122 -21.85 -9.40 -13.35
C PRO A 122 -21.22 -9.19 -14.74
N VAL A 123 -19.94 -9.50 -14.88
CA VAL A 123 -19.26 -9.35 -16.17
C VAL A 123 -19.61 -10.48 -17.12
N SER A 124 -19.55 -10.19 -18.43
CA SER A 124 -19.79 -11.17 -19.50
C SER A 124 -18.85 -10.91 -20.69
N LEU A 125 -18.61 -11.94 -21.51
CA LEU A 125 -17.79 -11.83 -22.71
C LEU A 125 -18.35 -10.81 -23.72
N SER A 126 -19.67 -10.59 -23.73
CA SER A 126 -20.34 -9.62 -24.62
C SER A 126 -19.98 -8.16 -24.31
N MET A 127 -19.39 -7.87 -23.14
CA MET A 127 -18.91 -6.52 -22.78
C MET A 127 -17.64 -6.13 -23.52
N ASN A 128 -16.91 -7.07 -24.12
CA ASN A 128 -15.70 -6.84 -24.90
C ASN A 128 -16.06 -6.22 -26.28
N THR A 129 -16.38 -4.94 -26.29
CA THR A 129 -16.84 -4.23 -27.49
C THR A 129 -15.84 -3.21 -28.04
N VAL A 130 -14.77 -2.90 -27.29
CA VAL A 130 -13.75 -1.93 -27.68
C VAL A 130 -12.50 -2.64 -28.20
N LYS A 131 -12.08 -2.36 -29.44
CA LYS A 131 -10.85 -2.92 -30.02
C LYS A 131 -9.64 -2.04 -29.73
N LYS A 132 -8.61 -2.59 -29.09
CA LYS A 132 -7.34 -1.90 -28.84
C LYS A 132 -6.15 -2.87 -28.89
N GLY A 133 -5.09 -2.51 -29.62
CA GLY A 133 -3.89 -3.35 -29.72
C GLY A 133 -4.16 -4.78 -30.20
N GLY A 134 -5.14 -4.98 -31.07
CA GLY A 134 -5.55 -6.31 -31.57
C GLY A 134 -6.43 -7.12 -30.59
N ARG A 135 -6.68 -6.63 -29.38
CA ARG A 135 -7.56 -7.26 -28.38
C ARG A 135 -8.95 -6.60 -28.36
N MET A 136 -9.96 -7.40 -28.00
CA MET A 136 -11.29 -6.89 -27.67
C MET A 136 -11.37 -6.68 -26.15
N CYS A 137 -11.71 -5.46 -25.74
CA CYS A 137 -11.75 -5.02 -24.35
C CYS A 137 -13.15 -4.60 -23.95
N ALA A 138 -13.46 -4.70 -22.65
CA ALA A 138 -14.75 -4.33 -22.10
C ALA A 138 -14.92 -2.81 -22.06
N ASN A 139 -16.13 -2.35 -22.36
CA ASN A 139 -16.51 -0.93 -22.23
C ASN A 139 -17.17 -0.71 -20.85
N ILE A 140 -16.36 -0.65 -19.81
CA ILE A 140 -16.80 -0.52 -18.41
C ILE A 140 -16.20 0.68 -17.67
N CYS A 141 -15.39 1.49 -18.35
CA CYS A 141 -14.82 2.70 -17.75
C CYS A 141 -15.74 3.89 -17.93
N ASN A 142 -15.76 4.76 -16.93
CA ASN A 142 -16.49 6.02 -16.90
C ASN A 142 -15.52 7.19 -16.84
N THR A 143 -15.92 8.39 -17.23
CA THR A 143 -15.16 9.62 -17.02
C THR A 143 -15.64 10.36 -15.77
N LEU A 144 -14.81 11.24 -15.20
CA LEU A 144 -15.26 12.11 -14.11
C LEU A 144 -16.37 13.07 -14.57
N ALA A 145 -16.37 13.49 -15.84
CA ALA A 145 -17.46 14.29 -16.40
C ALA A 145 -18.81 13.55 -16.41
N GLN A 146 -18.82 12.23 -16.51
CA GLN A 146 -20.02 11.40 -16.40
C GLN A 146 -20.43 11.21 -14.94
N LYS A 147 -19.46 10.93 -14.07
CA LYS A 147 -19.67 10.73 -12.64
C LYS A 147 -18.34 10.82 -11.90
N ASP A 148 -18.20 11.76 -10.99
CA ASP A 148 -17.00 12.00 -10.17
C ASP A 148 -17.10 11.40 -8.77
N TYR A 149 -18.20 10.70 -8.46
CA TYR A 149 -18.41 9.97 -7.22
C TYR A 149 -19.24 8.71 -7.44
N VAL A 150 -19.21 7.82 -6.46
CA VAL A 150 -20.04 6.60 -6.45
C VAL A 150 -20.33 6.13 -5.02
N TYR A 151 -21.55 5.73 -4.74
CA TYR A 151 -21.90 5.00 -3.52
C TYR A 151 -21.53 3.54 -3.68
N MET A 152 -20.50 3.14 -2.98
CA MET A 152 -19.92 1.81 -3.13
C MET A 152 -20.74 0.76 -2.40
N PRO A 153 -21.09 -0.34 -3.07
CA PRO A 153 -21.64 -1.51 -2.43
C PRO A 153 -20.55 -2.29 -1.70
N ASP A 154 -20.94 -3.26 -0.87
CA ASP A 154 -20.03 -4.29 -0.41
C ASP A 154 -19.40 -5.02 -1.62
N ILE A 155 -18.08 -5.19 -1.60
CA ILE A 155 -17.30 -5.78 -2.67
C ILE A 155 -16.03 -6.45 -2.14
N GLU A 156 -15.73 -7.66 -2.60
CA GLU A 156 -14.51 -8.39 -2.27
C GLU A 156 -13.46 -8.25 -3.37
N SER A 157 -12.19 -8.13 -2.97
CA SER A 157 -11.04 -8.05 -3.89
C SER A 157 -11.25 -6.98 -4.97
N GLY A 158 -11.79 -5.83 -4.56
CA GLY A 158 -12.05 -4.68 -5.42
C GLY A 158 -10.74 -4.08 -5.94
N ARG A 159 -10.72 -3.71 -7.21
CA ARG A 159 -9.65 -2.93 -7.83
C ARG A 159 -10.26 -1.79 -8.61
N MET A 160 -9.92 -0.57 -8.21
CA MET A 160 -10.29 0.65 -8.92
C MET A 160 -9.10 1.11 -9.75
N TYR A 161 -9.26 1.14 -11.05
CA TYR A 161 -8.32 1.77 -11.97
C TYR A 161 -8.70 3.22 -12.22
N LEU A 162 -7.68 4.07 -12.26
CA LEU A 162 -7.80 5.50 -12.52
C LEU A 162 -6.79 5.83 -13.62
N SER A 163 -7.21 6.56 -14.67
CA SER A 163 -6.32 6.80 -15.81
C SER A 163 -6.55 8.15 -16.48
N TYR A 164 -5.55 8.62 -17.21
CA TYR A 164 -5.55 9.90 -17.92
C TYR A 164 -5.47 9.71 -19.43
N GLY A 165 -6.24 10.51 -20.15
CA GLY A 165 -6.25 10.62 -21.60
C GLY A 165 -6.86 9.42 -22.34
N SER A 166 -6.98 8.28 -21.68
CA SER A 166 -7.52 7.04 -22.23
C SER A 166 -8.00 6.12 -21.10
N PRO A 167 -9.08 5.36 -21.28
CA PRO A 167 -9.49 4.34 -20.32
C PRO A 167 -8.44 3.24 -20.20
N VAL A 168 -8.43 2.54 -19.06
CA VAL A 168 -7.71 1.27 -18.93
C VAL A 168 -8.45 0.20 -19.73
N TYR A 169 -7.72 -0.54 -20.56
CA TYR A 169 -8.26 -1.59 -21.42
C TYR A 169 -8.21 -2.94 -20.71
N ILE A 170 -9.38 -3.47 -20.37
CA ILE A 170 -9.54 -4.73 -19.64
C ILE A 170 -10.27 -5.71 -20.54
N THR A 171 -9.76 -6.92 -20.69
CA THR A 171 -10.42 -7.98 -21.43
C THR A 171 -11.11 -8.93 -20.46
N ILE A 172 -12.43 -9.09 -20.59
CA ILE A 172 -13.16 -10.14 -19.86
C ILE A 172 -12.88 -11.47 -20.53
N ASN A 173 -12.54 -12.47 -19.74
CA ASN A 173 -12.27 -13.83 -20.20
C ASN A 173 -13.06 -14.85 -19.38
N GLN A 174 -13.05 -16.10 -19.83
CA GLN A 174 -13.70 -17.21 -19.17
C GLN A 174 -12.72 -18.39 -19.12
N ASP A 175 -12.59 -19.02 -17.97
CA ASP A 175 -11.78 -20.24 -17.83
C ASP A 175 -12.50 -21.48 -18.40
N ALA A 176 -11.81 -22.61 -18.41
CA ALA A 176 -12.36 -23.88 -18.91
C ALA A 176 -13.54 -24.41 -18.08
N ASN A 177 -13.73 -23.93 -16.86
CA ASN A 177 -14.84 -24.31 -15.97
C ASN A 177 -16.03 -23.35 -16.08
N GLY A 178 -15.94 -22.35 -16.94
CA GLY A 178 -16.99 -21.35 -17.12
C GLY A 178 -16.92 -20.16 -16.18
N ASN A 179 -15.90 -20.06 -15.30
CA ASN A 179 -15.75 -18.92 -14.39
C ASN A 179 -15.26 -17.70 -15.15
N MET A 180 -15.91 -16.57 -14.90
CA MET A 180 -15.50 -15.30 -15.48
C MET A 180 -14.28 -14.73 -14.78
N GLY A 181 -13.33 -14.22 -15.56
CA GLY A 181 -12.12 -13.55 -15.13
C GLY A 181 -11.87 -12.30 -15.97
N PHE A 182 -10.77 -11.60 -15.66
CA PHE A 182 -10.33 -10.48 -16.49
C PHE A 182 -8.81 -10.49 -16.65
N ALA A 183 -8.35 -10.01 -17.80
CA ALA A 183 -6.96 -9.63 -18.04
C ALA A 183 -6.86 -8.11 -17.97
N GLY A 184 -6.19 -7.62 -16.93
CA GLY A 184 -5.85 -6.22 -16.76
C GLY A 184 -4.52 -5.85 -17.45
N PRO A 185 -3.97 -4.67 -17.15
CA PRO A 185 -2.69 -4.21 -17.69
C PRO A 185 -1.53 -5.15 -17.34
N ASP A 186 -0.71 -5.47 -18.35
CA ASP A 186 0.56 -6.18 -18.19
C ASP A 186 1.70 -5.33 -18.78
N LEU A 187 2.38 -4.57 -17.94
CA LEU A 187 3.47 -3.67 -18.34
C LEU A 187 4.78 -4.40 -18.69
N ASN A 188 4.88 -5.73 -18.44
CA ASN A 188 5.99 -6.54 -18.93
C ASN A 188 5.83 -6.89 -20.41
N ASN A 189 4.64 -6.71 -20.97
CA ASN A 189 4.32 -6.96 -22.37
C ASN A 189 4.22 -5.63 -23.14
N ALA A 190 5.23 -5.33 -23.94
CA ALA A 190 5.26 -4.09 -24.74
C ALA A 190 4.10 -3.98 -25.76
N SER A 191 3.42 -5.09 -26.08
CA SER A 191 2.23 -5.10 -26.96
C SER A 191 0.90 -5.06 -26.19
N ASP A 192 0.93 -4.89 -24.86
CA ASP A 192 -0.30 -4.75 -24.06
C ASP A 192 -1.06 -3.49 -24.46
N PRO A 193 -2.40 -3.53 -24.58
CA PRO A 193 -3.22 -2.37 -24.88
C PRO A 193 -2.98 -1.17 -23.95
N ASN A 194 -2.50 -1.43 -22.73
CA ASN A 194 -2.25 -0.41 -21.69
C ASN A 194 -0.80 0.07 -21.62
N ALA A 195 0.11 -0.40 -22.50
CA ALA A 195 1.51 0.00 -22.45
C ALA A 195 1.70 1.53 -22.46
N ASP A 196 0.81 2.23 -23.18
CA ASP A 196 0.80 3.69 -23.32
C ASP A 196 -0.18 4.42 -22.41
N VAL A 197 -1.05 3.73 -21.69
CA VAL A 197 -2.05 4.34 -20.81
C VAL A 197 -1.41 4.75 -19.49
N LEU A 198 -1.53 6.00 -19.11
CA LEU A 198 -1.15 6.46 -17.77
C LEU A 198 -2.25 6.08 -16.79
N PHE A 199 -1.95 5.16 -15.89
CA PHE A 199 -2.94 4.69 -14.91
C PHE A 199 -2.29 4.42 -13.55
N GLU A 200 -3.13 4.45 -12.53
CA GLU A 200 -2.89 4.02 -11.16
C GLU A 200 -4.04 3.12 -10.71
N PHE A 201 -3.90 2.47 -9.57
CA PHE A 201 -5.00 1.67 -9.02
C PHE A 201 -5.01 1.68 -7.49
N ILE A 202 -6.19 1.41 -6.95
CA ILE A 202 -6.46 1.19 -5.53
C ILE A 202 -7.01 -0.23 -5.41
N GLU A 203 -6.50 -1.01 -4.47
CA GLU A 203 -7.02 -2.33 -4.12
C GLU A 203 -7.76 -2.24 -2.79
N PHE A 204 -8.94 -2.84 -2.70
CA PHE A 204 -9.75 -2.73 -1.50
C PHE A 204 -10.79 -3.86 -1.36
N THR A 205 -11.29 -4.02 -0.16
CA THR A 205 -12.49 -4.79 0.19
C THR A 205 -13.39 -3.93 1.06
N ILE A 206 -14.70 -3.99 0.82
CA ILE A 206 -15.73 -3.34 1.62
C ILE A 206 -16.72 -4.39 2.09
N THR A 207 -16.96 -4.47 3.40
CA THR A 207 -17.94 -5.35 4.00
C THR A 207 -18.66 -4.61 5.12
N ASN A 208 -19.95 -4.32 4.94
CA ASN A 208 -20.76 -3.58 5.92
C ASN A 208 -20.08 -2.26 6.36
N LYS A 209 -19.55 -1.49 5.43
CA LYS A 209 -18.75 -0.25 5.65
C LYS A 209 -17.40 -0.48 6.36
N GLU A 210 -16.99 -1.69 6.66
CA GLU A 210 -15.61 -1.97 6.96
C GLU A 210 -14.79 -1.86 5.67
N TYR A 211 -13.81 -0.97 5.65
CA TYR A 211 -12.93 -0.73 4.52
C TYR A 211 -11.52 -1.23 4.81
N TRP A 212 -10.97 -1.98 3.88
CA TRP A 212 -9.57 -2.36 3.78
C TRP A 212 -9.08 -2.00 2.39
N GLY A 213 -8.09 -1.13 2.29
CA GLY A 213 -7.57 -0.81 0.96
C GLY A 213 -6.27 -0.04 1.00
N ASN A 214 -5.55 -0.09 -0.10
CA ASN A 214 -4.25 0.56 -0.27
C ASN A 214 -4.04 1.05 -1.69
N THR A 215 -3.21 2.07 -1.83
CA THR A 215 -2.53 2.39 -3.08
C THR A 215 -1.25 1.57 -3.17
N SER A 216 -0.77 1.27 -4.38
CA SER A 216 0.39 0.40 -4.58
C SER A 216 1.44 1.05 -5.47
N ARG A 217 2.72 0.83 -5.13
CA ARG A 217 3.90 1.15 -5.95
C ARG A 217 4.74 -0.10 -6.24
N VAL A 218 4.18 -1.28 -5.98
CA VAL A 218 4.88 -2.58 -6.16
C VAL A 218 5.26 -2.83 -7.61
N ASP A 219 4.49 -2.30 -8.55
CA ASP A 219 4.75 -2.47 -9.98
C ASP A 219 5.32 -1.22 -10.65
N PHE A 220 4.81 -0.04 -10.33
CA PHE A 220 5.19 1.23 -10.96
C PHE A 220 4.55 2.43 -10.26
N TYR A 221 4.93 3.62 -10.75
CA TYR A 221 4.30 4.92 -10.49
C TYR A 221 4.09 5.67 -11.81
N SER A 222 2.87 6.12 -12.10
CA SER A 222 2.54 6.92 -13.30
C SER A 222 2.29 8.39 -12.97
N PHE A 223 1.51 8.66 -11.91
CA PHE A 223 1.17 10.01 -11.46
C PHE A 223 0.83 10.02 -9.96
N PRO A 224 0.95 11.18 -9.31
CA PRO A 224 0.66 11.27 -7.88
C PRO A 224 -0.83 11.14 -7.60
N MET A 225 -1.13 10.36 -6.57
CA MET A 225 -2.46 10.15 -6.05
C MET A 225 -2.43 10.17 -4.53
N ALA A 226 -3.43 10.81 -3.90
CA ALA A 226 -3.63 10.74 -2.47
C ALA A 226 -5.04 10.26 -2.17
N THR A 227 -5.18 9.46 -1.11
CA THR A 227 -6.46 8.94 -0.64
C THR A 227 -6.66 9.29 0.83
N ARG A 228 -7.87 9.67 1.19
CA ARG A 228 -8.28 10.03 2.55
C ARG A 228 -9.49 9.22 2.94
N LEU A 229 -9.36 8.40 3.98
CA LEU A 229 -10.45 7.62 4.56
C LEU A 229 -11.05 8.36 5.74
N ILE A 230 -12.37 8.51 5.75
CA ILE A 230 -13.14 9.22 6.76
C ILE A 230 -14.19 8.27 7.30
N GLY A 231 -14.38 8.25 8.62
CA GLY A 231 -15.37 7.38 9.26
C GLY A 231 -15.81 7.86 10.65
N GLU A 232 -16.83 7.19 11.22
CA GLU A 232 -17.48 7.46 12.52
C GLU A 232 -18.14 8.84 12.67
N GLY A 233 -18.13 9.68 11.63
CA GLY A 233 -18.81 10.96 11.68
C GLY A 233 -20.23 10.89 11.18
N GLY A 234 -20.51 9.87 10.40
CA GLY A 234 -21.66 9.94 9.52
C GLY A 234 -21.64 11.24 8.71
N TRP A 235 -22.62 11.48 7.91
CA TRP A 235 -22.73 12.72 7.14
C TRP A 235 -23.07 13.97 7.98
N ASN A 236 -23.13 13.85 9.29
CA ASN A 236 -23.44 14.94 10.22
C ASN A 236 -22.22 15.51 10.94
N ASN A 237 -21.09 14.78 10.92
CA ASN A 237 -19.83 15.22 11.52
C ASN A 237 -18.82 15.46 10.42
N PHE A 238 -18.10 16.57 10.48
CA PHE A 238 -17.15 16.96 9.46
C PHE A 238 -15.74 16.47 9.78
N PRO A 239 -14.90 16.23 8.76
CA PRO A 239 -13.48 15.96 8.97
C PRO A 239 -12.84 17.03 9.86
N GLY A 240 -12.22 16.58 10.95
CA GLY A 240 -11.63 17.48 11.96
C GLY A 240 -12.38 17.53 13.29
N ASP A 241 -13.56 16.95 13.38
CA ASP A 241 -14.23 16.72 14.65
C ASP A 241 -13.48 15.64 15.45
N ALA A 242 -13.45 15.80 16.79
CA ALA A 242 -12.53 15.04 17.66
C ALA A 242 -12.72 13.52 17.66
N ASP A 243 -13.86 13.02 17.19
CA ASP A 243 -14.25 11.61 17.21
C ASP A 243 -14.33 11.00 15.80
N VAL A 244 -13.94 11.73 14.75
CA VAL A 244 -13.98 11.26 13.37
C VAL A 244 -12.67 10.58 13.02
N TYR A 245 -12.74 9.35 12.48
CA TYR A 245 -11.59 8.73 11.85
C TYR A 245 -11.23 9.51 10.58
N ASP A 246 -9.98 9.96 10.49
CA ASP A 246 -9.48 10.74 9.36
C ASP A 246 -8.01 10.40 9.12
N LYS A 247 -7.73 9.59 8.09
CA LYS A 247 -6.37 9.22 7.72
C LYS A 247 -6.14 9.46 6.23
N THR A 248 -5.03 10.11 5.92
CA THR A 248 -4.59 10.36 4.53
C THR A 248 -3.31 9.60 4.25
N VAL A 249 -3.23 8.98 3.07
CA VAL A 249 -2.03 8.34 2.52
C VAL A 249 -1.85 8.72 1.05
N GLY A 250 -0.69 8.43 0.49
CA GLY A 250 -0.38 8.67 -0.91
C GLY A 250 0.70 9.71 -1.13
N ASP A 251 0.85 10.15 -2.37
CA ASP A 251 2.00 10.92 -2.81
C ASP A 251 1.89 12.42 -2.48
N LEU A 252 3.01 12.99 -2.12
CA LEU A 252 3.21 14.43 -1.97
C LEU A 252 3.51 15.15 -3.26
N GLY A 253 3.54 16.18 -3.68
CA GLY A 253 4.05 16.83 -4.88
C GLY A 253 3.30 16.52 -6.18
N THR A 254 3.80 17.09 -7.23
CA THR A 254 3.33 16.93 -8.62
C THR A 254 4.11 15.84 -9.34
N ARG A 255 3.57 15.35 -10.46
CA ARG A 255 4.28 14.36 -11.29
C ARG A 255 5.66 14.85 -11.75
N LYS A 256 5.74 16.11 -12.15
CA LYS A 256 7.02 16.74 -12.57
C LYS A 256 8.06 16.76 -11.46
N GLU A 257 7.63 17.12 -10.25
CA GLU A 257 8.50 17.15 -9.07
C GLU A 257 8.96 15.75 -8.70
N MET A 258 8.05 14.77 -8.66
CA MET A 258 8.37 13.37 -8.36
C MET A 258 9.39 12.79 -9.35
N PHE A 259 9.21 13.01 -10.65
CA PHE A 259 10.16 12.52 -11.67
C PHE A 259 11.53 13.18 -11.57
N ALA A 260 11.57 14.50 -11.31
CA ALA A 260 12.81 15.24 -11.13
C ALA A 260 13.53 14.82 -9.83
N ALA A 261 12.80 14.68 -8.74
CA ALA A 261 13.33 14.23 -7.45
C ALA A 261 13.88 12.80 -7.55
N PHE A 262 13.13 11.87 -8.16
CA PHE A 262 13.59 10.50 -8.35
C PHE A 262 14.93 10.45 -9.10
N LYS A 263 15.04 11.17 -10.20
CA LYS A 263 16.28 11.26 -10.97
C LYS A 263 17.48 11.78 -10.17
N ASN A 264 17.25 12.68 -9.23
CA ASN A 264 18.31 13.36 -8.48
C ASN A 264 18.67 12.68 -7.16
N GLU A 265 17.73 12.00 -6.52
CA GLU A 265 17.87 11.50 -5.14
C GLU A 265 18.28 10.04 -5.07
N VAL A 266 17.89 9.22 -6.08
CA VAL A 266 18.21 7.79 -6.04
C VAL A 266 19.58 7.51 -6.67
N PRO A 267 20.28 6.44 -6.22
CA PRO A 267 21.55 6.01 -6.85
C PRO A 267 21.39 5.72 -8.35
N ALA A 268 22.47 5.84 -9.09
CA ALA A 268 22.51 5.69 -10.56
C ALA A 268 21.84 4.39 -11.06
N ALA A 269 21.98 3.28 -10.32
CA ALA A 269 21.31 2.01 -10.66
C ALA A 269 19.78 2.18 -10.71
N PHE A 270 19.19 2.87 -9.73
CA PHE A 270 17.75 3.10 -9.66
C PHE A 270 17.27 4.18 -10.63
N GLN A 271 18.10 5.13 -11.05
CA GLN A 271 17.73 6.11 -12.09
C GLN A 271 17.32 5.43 -13.41
N THR A 272 17.80 4.21 -13.67
CA THR A 272 17.44 3.40 -14.84
C THR A 272 15.99 2.93 -14.84
N LEU A 273 15.28 3.08 -13.72
CA LEU A 273 13.85 2.74 -13.56
C LEU A 273 12.94 3.86 -14.10
N LEU A 274 13.51 5.05 -14.37
CA LEU A 274 12.77 6.19 -14.88
C LEU A 274 12.59 6.04 -16.40
N THR A 275 11.32 6.02 -16.82
CA THR A 275 10.92 6.07 -18.23
C THR A 275 10.17 7.37 -18.51
N ASP A 276 9.82 7.66 -19.76
CA ASP A 276 9.03 8.86 -20.12
C ASP A 276 7.63 8.86 -19.48
N LYS A 277 7.09 7.66 -19.19
CA LYS A 277 5.72 7.48 -18.72
C LYS A 277 5.63 7.13 -17.25
N ARG A 278 6.62 6.41 -16.72
CA ARG A 278 6.54 5.81 -15.38
C ARG A 278 7.89 5.76 -14.69
N ILE A 279 7.86 5.68 -13.39
CA ILE A 279 8.94 5.14 -12.59
C ILE A 279 8.58 3.67 -12.35
N MET A 280 9.34 2.74 -12.94
CA MET A 280 9.07 1.30 -12.86
C MET A 280 9.64 0.71 -11.57
N ALA A 281 8.95 -0.25 -10.98
CA ALA A 281 9.52 -1.00 -9.86
C ALA A 281 10.77 -1.79 -10.32
N PRO A 282 11.75 -2.03 -9.43
CA PRO A 282 13.01 -2.67 -9.78
C PRO A 282 12.84 -3.99 -10.53
N CYS A 283 11.99 -4.88 -10.03
CA CYS A 283 11.70 -6.19 -10.63
C CYS A 283 10.98 -6.12 -12.00
N LYS A 284 10.48 -4.96 -12.40
CA LYS A 284 9.75 -4.79 -13.67
C LYS A 284 10.64 -4.23 -14.79
N LEU A 285 11.89 -3.88 -14.52
CA LEU A 285 12.77 -3.30 -15.53
C LEU A 285 14.22 -3.81 -15.39
N THR A 286 15.15 -2.97 -14.96
CA THR A 286 16.61 -3.24 -15.04
C THR A 286 17.14 -4.16 -13.93
N PHE A 287 16.36 -4.41 -12.89
CA PHE A 287 16.68 -5.36 -11.81
C PHE A 287 15.99 -6.72 -12.00
N ASN A 288 15.19 -6.91 -13.05
CA ASN A 288 14.55 -8.18 -13.37
C ASN A 288 15.59 -9.25 -13.73
N GLU A 289 15.19 -10.51 -13.66
CA GLU A 289 16.03 -11.66 -13.99
C GLU A 289 16.70 -11.50 -15.36
N GLY A 290 18.01 -11.75 -15.42
CA GLY A 290 18.81 -11.59 -16.63
C GLY A 290 19.07 -10.15 -17.08
N LYS A 291 18.64 -9.14 -16.32
CA LYS A 291 18.92 -7.71 -16.59
C LYS A 291 20.14 -7.22 -15.83
N GLN A 292 20.51 -5.96 -16.06
CA GLN A 292 21.77 -5.35 -15.61
C GLN A 292 22.00 -5.45 -14.10
N TYR A 293 20.97 -5.32 -13.29
CA TYR A 293 21.05 -5.32 -11.83
C TYR A 293 20.31 -6.51 -11.19
N SER A 294 20.17 -7.61 -11.94
CA SER A 294 19.46 -8.81 -11.47
C SER A 294 20.07 -9.48 -10.22
N ASN A 295 21.32 -9.12 -9.90
CA ASN A 295 22.08 -9.60 -8.74
C ASN A 295 22.30 -8.51 -7.66
N TYR A 296 21.49 -7.47 -7.64
CA TYR A 296 21.69 -6.29 -6.78
C TYR A 296 21.84 -6.63 -5.30
N PHE A 297 21.01 -7.53 -4.77
CA PHE A 297 21.06 -7.97 -3.37
C PHE A 297 22.00 -9.14 -3.10
N ASP A 298 22.62 -9.78 -4.09
CA ASP A 298 23.39 -11.03 -3.90
C ASP A 298 24.50 -10.91 -2.86
N ASN A 299 25.28 -9.82 -2.90
CA ASN A 299 26.33 -9.59 -1.92
C ASN A 299 25.76 -9.40 -0.51
N TYR A 300 24.67 -8.67 -0.36
CA TYR A 300 24.03 -8.43 0.93
C TYR A 300 23.38 -9.71 1.49
N ILE A 301 22.76 -10.51 0.63
CA ILE A 301 22.26 -11.85 1.00
C ILE A 301 23.41 -12.75 1.45
N ASN A 302 24.54 -12.74 0.74
CA ASN A 302 25.72 -13.53 1.12
C ASN A 302 26.32 -13.07 2.46
N GLU A 303 26.40 -11.78 2.70
CA GLU A 303 26.84 -11.19 3.97
C GLU A 303 25.93 -11.65 5.13
N PHE A 304 24.61 -11.54 4.96
CA PHE A 304 23.62 -12.00 5.92
C PHE A 304 23.79 -13.50 6.22
N TRP A 305 23.87 -14.35 5.18
CA TRP A 305 24.06 -15.79 5.33
C TRP A 305 25.37 -16.12 6.04
N SER A 306 26.46 -15.45 5.71
CA SER A 306 27.75 -15.61 6.38
C SER A 306 27.69 -15.22 7.85
N LYS A 307 27.12 -14.06 8.17
CA LYS A 307 26.96 -13.56 9.54
C LYS A 307 26.22 -14.56 10.41
N TYR A 308 25.06 -15.02 9.96
CA TYR A 308 24.20 -15.90 10.76
C TYR A 308 24.50 -17.40 10.61
N SER A 309 25.57 -17.76 9.94
CA SER A 309 26.16 -19.09 10.05
C SER A 309 26.98 -19.29 11.34
N THR A 310 27.50 -18.20 11.92
CA THR A 310 28.33 -18.18 13.09
C THR A 310 27.65 -17.67 14.35
N GLN A 311 26.56 -16.94 14.24
CA GLN A 311 25.78 -16.42 15.36
C GLN A 311 24.29 -16.54 15.07
N ASP A 312 23.44 -16.43 16.09
CA ASP A 312 21.99 -16.48 15.91
C ASP A 312 21.45 -15.12 15.46
N LEU A 313 20.51 -15.13 14.53
CA LEU A 313 19.60 -14.03 14.30
C LEU A 313 18.48 -14.11 15.33
N VAL A 314 18.23 -13.02 16.03
CA VAL A 314 17.10 -12.92 16.97
C VAL A 314 16.31 -11.67 16.64
N PHE A 315 15.01 -11.82 16.36
CA PHE A 315 14.10 -10.70 16.18
C PHE A 315 12.72 -10.99 16.77
N SER A 316 11.96 -9.95 17.05
CA SER A 316 10.59 -10.04 17.56
C SER A 316 9.63 -9.28 16.64
N CYS A 317 8.42 -9.82 16.47
CA CYS A 317 7.29 -9.17 15.80
C CYS A 317 5.98 -9.56 16.54
N ASP A 318 4.83 -9.15 16.06
CA ASP A 318 3.53 -9.47 16.68
C ASP A 318 3.30 -10.98 16.82
N ALA A 319 3.87 -11.79 15.94
CA ALA A 319 3.79 -13.24 16.02
C ALA A 319 4.67 -13.85 17.11
N GLY A 320 5.58 -13.09 17.73
CA GLY A 320 6.48 -13.54 18.80
C GLY A 320 7.96 -13.35 18.49
N THR A 321 8.84 -13.94 19.30
CA THR A 321 10.29 -13.86 19.14
C THR A 321 10.81 -15.12 18.43
N PHE A 322 11.61 -14.88 17.39
CA PHE A 322 12.23 -15.90 16.56
C PHE A 322 13.74 -15.91 16.71
N ARG A 323 14.33 -17.13 16.74
CA ARG A 323 15.78 -17.35 16.78
C ARG A 323 16.17 -18.28 15.65
N GLY A 324 17.06 -17.82 14.78
CA GLY A 324 17.45 -18.57 13.58
C GLY A 324 18.95 -18.68 13.40
N ARG A 325 19.40 -19.78 12.81
CA ARG A 325 20.78 -19.98 12.40
C ARG A 325 20.86 -20.60 11.02
N VAL A 326 21.84 -20.16 10.25
CA VAL A 326 22.09 -20.66 8.90
C VAL A 326 22.81 -22.02 8.94
N HIS A 327 22.35 -22.95 8.12
CA HIS A 327 22.93 -24.26 7.85
C HIS A 327 22.93 -24.51 6.33
N GLY A 328 24.04 -24.23 5.68
CA GLY A 328 24.12 -24.29 4.21
C GLY A 328 23.21 -23.25 3.55
N ASP A 329 22.35 -23.70 2.65
CA ASP A 329 21.40 -22.83 1.93
C ASP A 329 20.06 -22.63 2.65
N THR A 330 19.96 -23.10 3.90
CA THR A 330 18.77 -22.91 4.72
C THR A 330 19.09 -22.18 6.02
N MET A 331 18.10 -21.52 6.56
CA MET A 331 18.13 -20.94 7.89
C MET A 331 17.00 -21.56 8.72
N VAL A 332 17.34 -22.16 9.85
CA VAL A 332 16.40 -22.87 10.70
C VAL A 332 16.08 -22.01 11.92
N PHE A 333 14.80 -21.71 12.09
CA PHE A 333 14.26 -20.91 13.18
C PHE A 333 13.56 -21.76 14.24
N THR A 334 13.58 -21.28 15.46
CA THR A 334 12.67 -21.65 16.55
C THR A 334 11.90 -20.40 16.97
N LYS A 335 10.70 -20.62 17.55
CA LYS A 335 9.88 -19.55 18.15
C LYS A 335 9.84 -19.74 19.66
N ASP A 336 10.12 -18.68 20.41
CA ASP A 336 10.12 -18.74 21.88
C ASP A 336 8.77 -19.23 22.43
N GLY A 337 8.82 -20.20 23.35
CA GLY A 337 7.61 -20.78 23.96
C GLY A 337 6.80 -21.75 23.08
N VAL A 338 7.23 -22.00 21.85
CA VAL A 338 6.54 -22.90 20.92
C VAL A 338 7.51 -23.95 20.40
N GLY A 339 7.11 -25.23 20.49
CA GLY A 339 7.88 -26.31 19.90
C GLY A 339 7.82 -26.27 18.36
N GLY A 340 8.88 -26.77 17.71
CA GLY A 340 8.95 -26.87 16.26
C GLY A 340 10.14 -26.15 15.67
N ARG A 341 10.36 -26.37 14.39
CA ARG A 341 11.39 -25.72 13.58
C ARG A 341 10.77 -25.17 12.32
N TYR A 342 11.23 -24.00 11.89
CA TYR A 342 10.77 -23.30 10.70
C TYR A 342 11.98 -23.11 9.78
N THR A 343 11.85 -23.48 8.52
CA THR A 343 12.96 -23.50 7.59
C THR A 343 12.78 -22.46 6.50
N ILE A 344 13.67 -21.49 6.44
CA ILE A 344 13.71 -20.47 5.40
C ILE A 344 14.86 -20.81 4.44
N TYR A 345 14.62 -20.69 3.15
CA TYR A 345 15.62 -20.94 2.13
C TYR A 345 16.33 -19.65 1.74
N LYS A 346 17.59 -19.76 1.33
CA LYS A 346 18.37 -18.63 0.84
C LYS A 346 17.66 -17.99 -0.35
N PRO A 347 17.29 -16.70 -0.29
CA PRO A 347 16.62 -16.05 -1.37
C PRO A 347 17.60 -15.63 -2.48
N THR A 348 17.05 -15.36 -3.65
CA THR A 348 17.68 -14.61 -4.72
C THR A 348 17.32 -13.12 -4.64
N THR A 349 18.01 -12.27 -5.40
CA THR A 349 17.63 -10.86 -5.56
C THR A 349 16.17 -10.72 -6.01
N GLN A 350 15.70 -11.59 -6.90
CA GLN A 350 14.30 -11.55 -7.38
C GLN A 350 13.30 -11.94 -6.28
N ASP A 351 13.63 -12.94 -5.47
CA ASP A 351 12.77 -13.33 -4.34
C ASP A 351 12.58 -12.15 -3.36
N VAL A 352 13.65 -11.41 -3.09
CA VAL A 352 13.62 -10.22 -2.21
C VAL A 352 12.81 -9.07 -2.83
N LEU A 353 13.03 -8.76 -4.12
CA LEU A 353 12.35 -7.63 -4.77
C LEU A 353 10.87 -7.87 -5.01
N GLU A 354 10.47 -9.12 -5.26
CA GLU A 354 9.09 -9.48 -5.61
C GLU A 354 8.32 -10.11 -4.46
N GLY A 355 8.97 -10.42 -3.33
CA GLY A 355 8.34 -11.16 -2.22
C GLY A 355 7.76 -12.50 -2.69
N LYS A 356 8.52 -13.25 -3.50
CA LYS A 356 8.11 -14.54 -4.08
C LYS A 356 9.18 -15.62 -3.87
N GLY A 357 8.97 -16.79 -4.47
CA GLY A 357 9.94 -17.89 -4.44
C GLY A 357 10.31 -18.28 -3.01
N ASN A 358 11.59 -18.14 -2.64
CA ASN A 358 12.07 -18.47 -1.30
C ASN A 358 11.64 -17.44 -0.21
N MET A 359 10.96 -16.35 -0.58
CA MET A 359 10.35 -15.38 0.34
C MET A 359 8.80 -15.51 0.42
N ALA A 360 8.20 -16.57 -0.13
CA ALA A 360 6.75 -16.79 -0.10
C ALA A 360 6.38 -18.27 -0.29
N ARG A 361 7.10 -19.21 0.39
CA ARG A 361 6.88 -20.66 0.15
C ARG A 361 6.56 -21.48 1.39
N GLY A 362 6.71 -20.91 2.55
CA GLY A 362 6.58 -21.63 3.81
C GLY A 362 5.14 -21.86 4.27
N ASN A 363 5.01 -22.50 5.44
CA ASN A 363 3.74 -22.55 6.16
C ASN A 363 3.42 -21.15 6.76
N SER A 364 2.28 -20.99 7.42
CA SER A 364 1.84 -19.68 7.95
C SER A 364 2.88 -18.99 8.86
N THR A 365 3.65 -19.74 9.66
CA THR A 365 4.70 -19.19 10.52
C THR A 365 5.96 -18.86 9.71
N GLU A 366 6.34 -19.71 8.77
CA GLU A 366 7.45 -19.46 7.86
C GLU A 366 7.18 -18.23 6.99
N LEU A 367 5.96 -18.05 6.48
CA LEU A 367 5.55 -16.85 5.74
C LEU A 367 5.71 -15.57 6.55
N VAL A 368 5.44 -15.58 7.86
CA VAL A 368 5.73 -14.42 8.74
C VAL A 368 7.22 -14.13 8.79
N ILE A 369 8.07 -15.14 8.95
CA ILE A 369 9.53 -14.98 8.98
C ILE A 369 10.03 -14.47 7.62
N GLU A 370 9.55 -15.05 6.52
CA GLU A 370 9.89 -14.67 5.15
C GLU A 370 9.50 -13.20 4.89
N ALA A 371 8.32 -12.76 5.32
CA ALA A 371 7.88 -11.36 5.20
C ALA A 371 8.79 -10.39 5.98
N GLN A 372 9.15 -10.72 7.24
CA GLN A 372 10.04 -9.90 8.05
C GLN A 372 11.44 -9.80 7.42
N LEU A 373 11.99 -10.90 6.94
CA LEU A 373 13.30 -10.90 6.27
C LEU A 373 13.27 -10.15 4.93
N CYS A 374 12.23 -10.35 4.13
CA CYS A 374 12.04 -9.63 2.87
C CYS A 374 11.98 -8.11 3.10
N ALA A 375 11.20 -7.67 4.09
CA ALA A 375 11.13 -6.27 4.48
C ALA A 375 12.49 -5.75 4.97
N ALA A 376 13.19 -6.51 5.80
CA ALA A 376 14.50 -6.13 6.32
C ALA A 376 15.56 -5.99 5.22
N PHE A 377 15.57 -6.88 4.20
CA PHE A 377 16.45 -6.76 3.05
C PHE A 377 16.12 -5.52 2.22
N ASN A 378 14.85 -5.30 1.86
CA ASN A 378 14.44 -4.13 1.08
C ASN A 378 14.77 -2.82 1.82
N ARG A 379 14.59 -2.78 3.13
CA ARG A 379 14.87 -1.61 3.98
C ARG A 379 16.35 -1.42 4.32
N GLY A 380 17.22 -2.40 3.95
CA GLY A 380 18.66 -2.34 4.18
C GLY A 380 19.09 -2.60 5.63
N VAL A 381 18.25 -3.24 6.43
CA VAL A 381 18.51 -3.53 7.87
C VAL A 381 18.62 -5.03 8.17
N ALA A 382 18.69 -5.91 7.17
CA ALA A 382 18.65 -7.36 7.37
C ALA A 382 19.76 -7.87 8.33
N THR A 383 20.93 -7.26 8.30
CA THR A 383 22.03 -7.62 9.23
C THR A 383 21.94 -6.96 10.61
N GLU A 384 20.91 -6.15 10.87
CA GLU A 384 20.72 -5.33 12.07
C GLU A 384 19.33 -5.58 12.68
N PRO A 385 19.09 -6.76 13.32
CA PRO A 385 17.75 -7.15 13.76
C PRO A 385 17.12 -6.19 14.78
N GLU A 386 17.92 -5.42 15.51
CA GLU A 386 17.49 -4.34 16.39
C GLU A 386 16.82 -3.19 15.64
N ASN A 387 17.01 -3.11 14.32
CA ASN A 387 16.45 -2.09 13.45
C ASN A 387 15.27 -2.59 12.58
N TYR A 388 14.82 -3.83 12.77
CA TYR A 388 13.70 -4.37 11.95
C TYR A 388 12.39 -3.59 12.13
N ASP A 389 12.18 -2.98 13.30
CA ASP A 389 11.05 -2.10 13.60
C ASP A 389 11.49 -0.65 13.92
N ASN A 390 12.56 -0.18 13.27
CA ASN A 390 13.11 1.16 13.46
C ASN A 390 13.11 1.93 12.14
N GLU A 391 12.04 2.66 11.86
CA GLU A 391 11.87 3.46 10.64
C GLU A 391 13.04 4.42 10.37
N SER A 392 13.68 4.95 11.45
CA SER A 392 14.79 5.89 11.31
C SER A 392 16.06 5.25 10.74
N ALA A 393 16.17 3.92 10.77
CA ALA A 393 17.29 3.16 10.22
C ALA A 393 17.07 2.75 8.76
N TYR A 394 15.83 2.79 8.25
CA TYR A 394 15.48 2.29 6.93
C TYR A 394 16.13 3.10 5.81
N TYR A 395 16.54 2.40 4.76
CA TYR A 395 17.09 2.96 3.53
C TYR A 395 18.38 3.78 3.72
N LYS A 396 19.14 3.53 4.80
CA LYS A 396 20.45 4.14 5.07
C LYS A 396 21.61 3.33 4.51
N ASN A 397 21.44 2.02 4.39
CA ASN A 397 22.45 1.12 3.85
C ASN A 397 22.49 1.23 2.31
N SER A 398 23.70 1.13 1.73
CA SER A 398 23.92 1.13 0.26
C SER A 398 23.22 -0.02 -0.49
N ASN A 399 22.82 -1.07 0.23
CA ASN A 399 22.10 -2.23 -0.32
C ASN A 399 20.60 -2.15 -0.09
N SER A 400 20.02 -0.96 0.05
CA SER A 400 18.57 -0.76 0.23
C SER A 400 17.83 -0.73 -1.10
N ASN A 401 16.55 -1.01 -1.08
CA ASN A 401 15.63 -0.72 -2.18
C ASN A 401 15.32 0.78 -2.22
N PHE A 402 16.17 1.57 -2.88
CA PHE A 402 16.01 3.02 -2.94
C PHE A 402 14.78 3.48 -3.73
N TYR A 403 14.18 2.62 -4.55
CA TYR A 403 12.89 2.87 -5.17
C TYR A 403 11.80 3.00 -4.08
N SER A 404 11.69 2.01 -3.20
CA SER A 404 10.73 2.07 -2.08
C SER A 404 11.05 3.23 -1.14
N GLY A 405 12.32 3.40 -0.75
CA GLY A 405 12.77 4.50 0.11
C GLY A 405 12.42 5.88 -0.43
N PHE A 406 12.48 6.06 -1.75
CA PHE A 406 12.05 7.30 -2.41
C PHE A 406 10.56 7.57 -2.17
N PHE A 407 9.69 6.59 -2.41
CA PHE A 407 8.25 6.79 -2.20
C PHE A 407 7.89 7.02 -0.74
N HIS A 408 8.57 6.37 0.21
CA HIS A 408 8.42 6.68 1.63
C HIS A 408 8.78 8.14 1.94
N ASN A 409 9.84 8.66 1.35
CA ASN A 409 10.26 10.05 1.57
C ASN A 409 9.30 11.08 0.94
N HIS A 410 8.55 10.70 -0.08
CA HIS A 410 7.67 11.57 -0.85
C HIS A 410 6.18 11.28 -0.65
N SER A 411 5.81 10.64 0.45
CA SER A 411 4.42 10.30 0.79
C SER A 411 3.99 10.86 2.14
N PHE A 412 2.67 11.01 2.32
CA PHE A 412 2.07 11.38 3.60
C PHE A 412 2.52 10.42 4.69
N ASP A 413 2.93 10.98 5.83
CA ASP A 413 3.40 10.23 7.01
C ASP A 413 4.52 9.21 6.70
N ARG A 414 5.21 9.37 5.55
CA ARG A 414 6.23 8.45 5.03
C ARG A 414 5.70 7.03 4.81
N LEU A 415 4.41 6.88 4.53
CA LEU A 415 3.78 5.60 4.25
C LEU A 415 3.73 5.36 2.73
N ALA A 416 4.31 4.26 2.29
CA ALA A 416 4.30 3.82 0.89
C ALA A 416 4.15 2.30 0.82
N TYR A 417 3.79 1.76 -0.35
CA TYR A 417 3.75 0.34 -0.60
C TYR A 417 4.62 0.01 -1.81
N GLY A 418 5.95 0.08 -1.63
CA GLY A 418 6.94 0.02 -2.70
C GLY A 418 7.45 -1.39 -3.03
N PHE A 419 7.14 -2.41 -2.20
CA PHE A 419 7.42 -3.83 -2.42
C PHE A 419 6.40 -4.69 -1.67
N CYS A 420 6.30 -5.99 -1.98
CA CYS A 420 5.18 -6.86 -1.55
C CYS A 420 4.94 -6.96 -0.03
N TYR A 421 5.97 -6.80 0.80
CA TYR A 421 5.86 -6.85 2.27
C TYR A 421 6.15 -5.49 2.92
N ASP A 422 5.83 -4.40 2.23
CA ASP A 422 6.00 -3.05 2.80
C ASP A 422 4.94 -2.70 3.86
N ASP A 423 3.94 -3.56 4.04
CA ASP A 423 3.00 -3.53 5.15
C ASP A 423 3.58 -4.02 6.48
N VAL A 424 4.69 -4.76 6.46
CA VAL A 424 5.40 -5.17 7.68
C VAL A 424 5.77 -3.94 8.50
N ASN A 425 5.43 -3.98 9.80
CA ASN A 425 5.65 -2.88 10.76
C ASN A 425 4.90 -1.59 10.37
N ASP A 426 3.70 -1.72 9.78
CA ASP A 426 2.78 -0.61 9.48
C ASP A 426 3.34 0.49 8.54
N GLN A 427 4.22 0.14 7.61
CA GLN A 427 4.86 1.12 6.72
C GLN A 427 4.08 1.38 5.43
N SER A 428 3.02 0.60 5.15
CA SER A 428 2.27 0.70 3.90
C SER A 428 1.19 1.80 3.90
N THR A 429 0.64 2.04 2.72
CA THR A 429 -0.52 2.91 2.51
C THR A 429 -1.85 2.26 2.89
N LEU A 430 -1.84 1.22 3.73
CA LEU A 430 -3.07 0.59 4.17
C LEU A 430 -3.96 1.57 4.94
N LEU A 431 -5.15 1.73 4.45
CA LEU A 431 -6.26 2.37 5.14
C LEU A 431 -7.23 1.28 5.58
N GLN A 432 -7.56 1.27 6.86
CA GLN A 432 -8.49 0.30 7.44
C GLN A 432 -9.35 0.97 8.48
N TYR A 433 -10.66 0.79 8.37
CA TYR A 433 -11.61 1.23 9.37
C TYR A 433 -12.93 0.47 9.26
N ASP A 434 -13.52 0.10 10.41
CA ASP A 434 -14.72 -0.75 10.50
C ASP A 434 -16.05 0.01 10.33
N LYS A 435 -16.01 1.35 10.27
CA LYS A 435 -17.18 2.22 10.04
C LYS A 435 -16.83 3.36 9.10
N ALA A 436 -16.28 3.01 7.96
CA ALA A 436 -15.86 3.98 6.97
C ALA A 436 -17.08 4.62 6.26
N ASP A 437 -17.11 5.93 6.19
CA ASP A 437 -18.14 6.68 5.49
C ASP A 437 -17.72 7.10 4.09
N ALA A 438 -16.49 7.58 3.94
CA ALA A 438 -16.02 8.06 2.65
C ALA A 438 -14.55 7.74 2.38
N LEU A 439 -14.23 7.51 1.10
CA LEU A 439 -12.89 7.54 0.54
C LEU A 439 -12.81 8.70 -0.46
N VAL A 440 -11.97 9.70 -0.17
CA VAL A 440 -11.72 10.83 -1.06
C VAL A 440 -10.40 10.62 -1.78
N ILE A 441 -10.41 10.74 -3.10
CA ILE A 441 -9.28 10.43 -3.98
C ILE A 441 -8.90 11.69 -4.75
N ASP A 442 -7.70 12.22 -4.50
CA ASP A 442 -7.12 13.31 -5.29
C ASP A 442 -6.23 12.76 -6.40
N LEU A 443 -6.58 13.06 -7.63
CA LEU A 443 -5.85 12.72 -8.84
C LEU A 443 -5.04 13.93 -9.28
N LYS A 444 -3.70 13.86 -9.15
CA LYS A 444 -2.78 14.99 -9.31
C LYS A 444 -1.91 14.85 -10.57
N TRP A 445 -1.30 15.98 -10.99
CA TRP A 445 -0.36 15.97 -12.12
C TRP A 445 0.89 16.83 -11.87
#